data_ed3d261049b1c4ab0f33fe55742426f0
#
_entry.id   ed3d261049b1c4ab0f33fe55742426f0
#
_cell.length_a   1.000
_cell.length_b   1.000
_cell.length_c   1.000
_cell.angle_alpha   90.00
_cell.angle_beta   90.00
_cell.angle_gamma   90.00
#
_symmetry.space_group_name_H-M   'P 1'
#
loop_
_entity.id
_entity.type
_entity.pdbx_description
1 polymer ?
#
loop_
_entity_poly.entity_id
_entity_poly.type
_entity_poly.pdbx_seq_one_letter_code
_entity_poly.pdbx_strand_id
1 'polypeptide(L)'
;MLRITIEDSPEALTLRVEGKLVGAWARELEHSWKQSASIRGHRAPIVDLRETLFIDEEGRRVLAKLFREGAFFRTAGPMTESIVSEITGKSSFALRGALLPSLLLILVALGVRDAHAQPAPLRLTLRDAVDMALKQNPQVQIANLISVVTQENQIVARSALLPQANLAVSETVQRDNFQAFLGTKIAGFPEHSGPFWLFQGGPNGSVPLLDLAAWHRWRESKENPTSARAQELTVRELNVQLVVSQYLGSLRSSADVSAAQSRVELAKALFDQATDLQKNGVGTGIDTLRANVQYQNEQQRLIESRTALATSLFGLARLLSVDPHQPIELADLSEFFHTPAFSADETTERAFVERPEMKTLASQIRATELERGTAQDARVPRVALNGFWSEEGTSPGTAIPAYNFAVSLEVPLYTGGRIRAQVAVEEIELKKLGQQQTDLCNQIAQEVRTAAAQLDAAKSEVDVANSGIDLAREEVTQALDRFHAGVANIELITAQDELARANDNQIVALYLYNQARADLASATGQMESLYTK
;
A
#
# COMPACT_ATOMS: atom_id res chain seq x y z
N MET A 1 32.89 10.94 -10.50
CA MET A 1 33.42 12.13 -11.17
C MET A 1 32.33 13.19 -11.11
N LEU A 2 32.64 14.44 -10.80
CA LEU A 2 31.70 15.55 -10.80
C LEU A 2 32.01 16.46 -11.99
N ARG A 3 31.00 16.97 -12.64
CA ARG A 3 31.11 18.02 -13.66
C ARG A 3 30.22 19.21 -13.26
N ILE A 4 30.78 20.40 -13.26
CA ILE A 4 30.07 21.62 -12.97
C ILE A 4 30.12 22.50 -14.23
N THR A 5 28.93 22.84 -14.74
CA THR A 5 28.80 23.69 -15.94
C THR A 5 28.09 24.99 -15.56
N ILE A 6 28.66 26.13 -15.90
CA ILE A 6 28.04 27.44 -15.65
C ILE A 6 27.34 27.87 -16.94
N GLU A 7 26.02 27.99 -16.88
CA GLU A 7 25.17 28.49 -17.97
C GLU A 7 24.75 29.93 -17.64
N ASP A 8 25.23 30.85 -18.44
CA ASP A 8 24.94 32.29 -18.32
C ASP A 8 23.81 32.68 -19.27
N SER A 9 22.64 33.00 -18.74
CA SER A 9 21.50 33.47 -19.51
C SER A 9 21.05 34.86 -19.04
N PRO A 10 20.35 35.64 -19.88
CA PRO A 10 19.89 36.99 -19.52
C PRO A 10 19.03 37.04 -18.25
N GLU A 11 18.32 35.95 -17.93
CA GLU A 11 17.35 35.88 -16.84
C GLU A 11 17.91 35.24 -15.57
N ALA A 12 18.84 34.31 -15.67
CA ALA A 12 19.38 33.55 -14.52
C ALA A 12 20.80 33.04 -14.80
N LEU A 13 21.59 32.93 -13.75
CA LEU A 13 22.87 32.22 -13.76
C LEU A 13 22.65 30.81 -13.20
N THR A 14 22.84 29.80 -14.04
CA THR A 14 22.61 28.40 -13.62
C THR A 14 23.93 27.63 -13.48
N LEU A 15 24.19 27.08 -12.30
CA LEU A 15 25.27 26.11 -12.06
C LEU A 15 24.67 24.70 -12.15
N ARG A 16 24.94 23.99 -13.24
CA ARG A 16 24.51 22.59 -13.41
C ARG A 16 25.55 21.67 -12.82
N VAL A 17 25.09 20.75 -11.95
CA VAL A 17 25.91 19.79 -11.22
C VAL A 17 25.56 18.38 -11.69
N GLU A 18 26.50 17.72 -12.36
CA GLU A 18 26.34 16.37 -12.90
C GLU A 18 27.23 15.37 -12.14
N GLY A 19 26.69 14.23 -11.69
CA GLY A 19 27.42 13.17 -11.04
C GLY A 19 27.31 13.12 -9.50
N LYS A 20 28.40 12.80 -8.77
CA LYS A 20 28.37 12.64 -7.31
C LYS A 20 28.98 13.86 -6.61
N LEU A 21 28.20 14.51 -5.75
CA LEU A 21 28.62 15.67 -4.97
C LEU A 21 29.14 15.19 -3.60
N VAL A 22 30.44 14.87 -3.52
CA VAL A 22 31.07 14.22 -2.36
C VAL A 22 32.43 14.85 -2.03
N GLY A 23 32.75 15.04 -0.76
CA GLY A 23 34.06 15.43 -0.24
C GLY A 23 34.72 16.60 -0.95
N ALA A 24 35.86 16.36 -1.63
CA ALA A 24 36.60 17.39 -2.36
C ALA A 24 35.77 18.09 -3.48
N TRP A 25 34.84 17.36 -4.09
CA TRP A 25 33.99 17.88 -5.14
C TRP A 25 32.92 18.86 -4.62
N ALA A 26 32.48 18.72 -3.38
CA ALA A 26 31.60 19.70 -2.74
C ALA A 26 32.32 21.05 -2.56
N ARG A 27 33.60 21.03 -2.22
CA ARG A 27 34.44 22.27 -2.14
C ARG A 27 34.64 22.92 -3.50
N GLU A 28 34.72 22.14 -4.57
CA GLU A 28 34.79 22.65 -5.93
C GLU A 28 33.50 23.38 -6.34
N LEU A 29 32.34 22.88 -5.96
CA LEU A 29 31.08 23.58 -6.14
C LEU A 29 31.05 24.92 -5.39
N GLU A 30 31.56 24.97 -4.16
CA GLU A 30 31.66 26.22 -3.38
C GLU A 30 32.64 27.20 -4.06
N HIS A 31 33.75 26.70 -4.60
CA HIS A 31 34.71 27.52 -5.32
C HIS A 31 34.10 28.13 -6.61
N SER A 32 33.44 27.29 -7.42
CA SER A 32 32.73 27.71 -8.62
C SER A 32 31.62 28.73 -8.32
N TRP A 33 30.92 28.54 -7.20
CA TRP A 33 29.92 29.47 -6.70
C TRP A 33 30.52 30.85 -6.37
N LYS A 34 31.66 30.91 -5.69
CA LYS A 34 32.35 32.14 -5.34
C LYS A 34 32.90 32.86 -6.59
N GLN A 35 33.45 32.10 -7.55
CA GLN A 35 33.91 32.68 -8.82
C GLN A 35 32.77 33.28 -9.63
N SER A 36 31.58 32.64 -9.59
CA SER A 36 30.41 33.17 -10.30
C SER A 36 29.83 34.45 -9.68
N ALA A 37 30.27 34.84 -8.48
CA ALA A 37 29.77 36.04 -7.79
C ALA A 37 29.96 37.34 -8.57
N SER A 38 31.08 37.48 -9.30
CA SER A 38 31.39 38.65 -10.13
C SER A 38 30.50 38.75 -11.39
N ILE A 39 29.92 37.63 -11.83
CA ILE A 39 29.11 37.50 -13.06
C ILE A 39 27.61 37.58 -12.73
N ARG A 40 27.20 37.29 -11.48
CA ARG A 40 25.80 37.23 -11.06
C ARG A 40 25.02 38.54 -11.25
N GLY A 41 25.58 39.68 -10.89
CA GLY A 41 24.86 40.94 -10.86
C GLY A 41 23.58 40.85 -10.00
N HIS A 42 22.44 41.29 -10.54
CA HIS A 42 21.12 41.18 -9.89
C HIS A 42 20.29 39.96 -10.32
N ARG A 43 20.89 39.00 -11.02
CA ARG A 43 20.20 37.81 -11.56
C ARG A 43 20.03 36.71 -10.49
N ALA A 44 18.97 35.94 -10.60
CA ALA A 44 18.71 34.81 -9.69
C ALA A 44 19.72 33.67 -9.90
N PRO A 45 20.53 33.31 -8.88
CA PRO A 45 21.49 32.21 -9.01
C PRO A 45 20.80 30.87 -8.75
N ILE A 46 20.82 30.00 -9.76
CA ILE A 46 20.17 28.67 -9.70
C ILE A 46 21.26 27.60 -9.67
N VAL A 47 21.13 26.65 -8.75
CA VAL A 47 21.93 25.41 -8.73
C VAL A 47 21.05 24.26 -9.19
N ASP A 48 21.39 23.70 -10.34
CA ASP A 48 20.63 22.61 -10.97
C ASP A 48 21.21 21.26 -10.57
N LEU A 49 20.47 20.51 -9.77
CA LEU A 49 20.83 19.21 -9.21
C LEU A 49 20.12 18.05 -9.92
N ARG A 50 19.45 18.26 -11.04
CA ARG A 50 18.66 17.26 -11.74
C ARG A 50 19.47 16.05 -12.20
N GLU A 51 20.75 16.22 -12.46
CA GLU A 51 21.68 15.18 -12.91
C GLU A 51 22.67 14.76 -11.80
N THR A 52 22.36 15.12 -10.54
CA THR A 52 23.17 14.73 -9.38
C THR A 52 22.71 13.37 -8.86
N LEU A 53 23.63 12.39 -8.89
CA LEU A 53 23.34 10.99 -8.55
C LEU A 53 23.46 10.70 -7.05
N PHE A 54 24.30 11.43 -6.31
CA PHE A 54 24.54 11.22 -4.89
C PHE A 54 25.10 12.47 -4.23
N ILE A 55 24.71 12.75 -2.98
CA ILE A 55 25.15 13.89 -2.17
C ILE A 55 25.53 13.35 -0.78
N ASP A 56 26.78 13.56 -0.37
CA ASP A 56 27.24 13.22 0.98
C ASP A 56 27.00 14.34 2.00
N GLU A 57 27.44 14.13 3.25
CA GLU A 57 27.28 15.10 4.33
C GLU A 57 28.01 16.43 4.08
N GLU A 58 29.18 16.38 3.41
CA GLU A 58 29.91 17.59 3.01
C GLU A 58 29.17 18.34 1.90
N GLY A 59 28.59 17.62 0.92
CA GLY A 59 27.73 18.16 -0.11
C GLY A 59 26.49 18.85 0.46
N ARG A 60 25.83 18.24 1.45
CA ARG A 60 24.69 18.85 2.17
C ARG A 60 25.07 20.16 2.86
N ARG A 61 26.22 20.21 3.53
CA ARG A 61 26.71 21.43 4.19
C ARG A 61 26.97 22.56 3.19
N VAL A 62 27.58 22.22 2.05
CA VAL A 62 27.84 23.21 1.00
C VAL A 62 26.51 23.72 0.42
N LEU A 63 25.55 22.85 0.08
CA LEU A 63 24.24 23.26 -0.41
C LEU A 63 23.50 24.13 0.60
N ALA A 64 23.52 23.80 1.89
CA ALA A 64 22.93 24.63 2.95
C ALA A 64 23.60 26.00 3.06
N LYS A 65 24.88 26.10 2.80
CA LYS A 65 25.62 27.37 2.75
C LYS A 65 25.20 28.19 1.53
N LEU A 66 25.13 27.58 0.34
CA LEU A 66 24.70 28.24 -0.89
C LEU A 66 23.26 28.75 -0.77
N PHE A 67 22.38 28.00 -0.11
CA PHE A 67 21.01 28.43 0.16
C PHE A 67 20.98 29.72 1.01
N ARG A 68 21.77 29.79 2.08
CA ARG A 68 21.90 30.99 2.91
C ARG A 68 22.47 32.18 2.17
N GLU A 69 23.25 31.93 1.11
CA GLU A 69 23.81 32.96 0.22
C GLU A 69 22.88 33.31 -0.97
N GLY A 70 21.63 32.77 -0.94
CA GLY A 70 20.56 33.11 -1.89
C GLY A 70 20.46 32.22 -3.13
N ALA A 71 21.01 31.00 -3.09
CA ALA A 71 20.85 30.05 -4.19
C ALA A 71 19.44 29.48 -4.25
N PHE A 72 18.89 29.31 -5.45
CA PHE A 72 17.70 28.53 -5.73
C PHE A 72 18.09 27.16 -6.27
N PHE A 73 17.38 26.11 -5.87
CA PHE A 73 17.68 24.75 -6.32
C PHE A 73 16.65 24.24 -7.32
N ARG A 74 17.12 23.52 -8.35
CA ARG A 74 16.30 22.68 -9.23
C ARG A 74 16.66 21.24 -8.99
N THR A 75 15.68 20.40 -8.71
CA THR A 75 15.85 18.98 -8.41
C THR A 75 15.00 18.12 -9.35
N ALA A 76 15.42 16.88 -9.58
CA ALA A 76 14.63 15.86 -10.24
C ALA A 76 14.97 14.50 -9.58
N GLY A 77 14.03 13.99 -8.80
CA GLY A 77 14.17 12.70 -8.13
C GLY A 77 14.08 12.77 -6.60
N PRO A 78 13.57 11.70 -5.96
CA PRO A 78 13.17 11.73 -4.55
C PRO A 78 14.33 11.99 -3.59
N MET A 79 15.56 11.60 -3.92
CA MET A 79 16.72 11.76 -3.05
C MET A 79 17.21 13.23 -3.01
N THR A 80 17.32 13.89 -4.16
CA THR A 80 17.73 15.31 -4.23
C THR A 80 16.63 16.23 -3.70
N GLU A 81 15.35 15.90 -3.92
CA GLU A 81 14.20 16.61 -3.36
C GLU A 81 14.15 16.52 -1.83
N SER A 82 14.38 15.35 -1.26
CA SER A 82 14.43 15.15 0.19
C SER A 82 15.53 16.01 0.84
N ILE A 83 16.73 15.99 0.27
CA ILE A 83 17.87 16.77 0.80
C ILE A 83 17.62 18.29 0.67
N VAL A 84 17.07 18.73 -0.46
CA VAL A 84 16.78 20.16 -0.66
C VAL A 84 15.61 20.60 0.21
N SER A 85 14.58 19.79 0.41
CA SER A 85 13.48 20.09 1.33
C SER A 85 13.95 20.21 2.79
N GLU A 86 14.87 19.35 3.20
CA GLU A 86 15.51 19.41 4.53
C GLU A 86 16.31 20.72 4.72
N ILE A 87 17.04 21.16 3.70
CA ILE A 87 17.85 22.39 3.71
C ILE A 87 16.99 23.64 3.65
N THR A 88 15.93 23.64 2.84
CA THR A 88 15.10 24.84 2.58
C THR A 88 13.91 24.99 3.51
N GLY A 89 13.54 23.93 4.25
CA GLY A 89 12.36 23.91 5.12
C GLY A 89 11.03 24.02 4.37
N LYS A 90 11.00 23.77 3.04
CA LYS A 90 9.79 23.85 2.21
C LYS A 90 9.63 22.57 1.37
N SER A 91 8.44 22.00 1.37
CA SER A 91 8.04 20.99 0.40
C SER A 91 8.04 21.60 -1.02
N SER A 92 8.57 20.86 -1.99
CA SER A 92 8.78 21.27 -3.37
C SER A 92 7.51 21.78 -4.06
N PHE A 93 7.50 23.05 -4.46
CA PHE A 93 6.51 23.58 -5.40
C PHE A 93 7.16 23.76 -6.78
N ALA A 94 6.64 23.06 -7.78
CA ALA A 94 7.05 23.21 -9.17
C ALA A 94 6.60 24.58 -9.71
N LEU A 95 7.55 25.45 -10.05
CA LEU A 95 7.27 26.72 -10.74
C LEU A 95 6.96 26.48 -12.21
N ARG A 96 5.67 26.54 -12.57
CA ARG A 96 5.23 26.89 -13.93
C ARG A 96 5.00 28.41 -13.98
N GLY A 97 5.60 29.04 -15.00
CA GLY A 97 5.70 30.46 -15.11
C GLY A 97 4.39 31.26 -15.23
N ALA A 98 4.40 32.43 -14.63
CA ALA A 98 3.66 33.60 -15.07
C ALA A 98 4.31 34.87 -14.48
N LEU A 99 4.58 35.83 -15.32
CA LEU A 99 5.10 37.16 -15.00
C LEU A 99 3.97 38.15 -14.73
N LEU A 100 4.18 38.98 -13.62
CA LEU A 100 3.60 40.30 -13.33
C LEU A 100 2.11 40.38 -12.83
N PRO A 101 1.76 41.29 -11.87
CA PRO A 101 2.50 42.45 -11.34
C PRO A 101 2.59 42.49 -9.78
N SER A 102 3.75 42.83 -9.30
CA SER A 102 4.15 42.72 -7.88
C SER A 102 4.01 44.00 -7.01
N LEU A 103 3.18 44.98 -7.39
CA LEU A 103 3.10 46.24 -6.58
C LEU A 103 1.76 46.50 -5.90
N LEU A 104 0.70 45.72 -6.19
CA LEU A 104 -0.62 45.88 -5.53
C LEU A 104 -0.88 44.89 -4.38
N LEU A 105 0.01 43.91 -4.19
CA LEU A 105 -0.21 42.80 -3.22
C LEU A 105 0.40 43.08 -1.84
N ILE A 106 1.22 44.13 -1.69
CA ILE A 106 1.86 44.45 -0.40
C ILE A 106 0.90 45.16 0.58
N LEU A 107 -0.16 45.80 0.09
CA LEU A 107 -1.11 46.51 0.94
C LEU A 107 -2.27 45.62 1.44
N VAL A 108 -2.49 44.44 0.86
CA VAL A 108 -3.53 43.49 1.30
C VAL A 108 -2.97 42.43 2.27
N ALA A 109 -1.66 42.23 2.34
CA ALA A 109 -1.02 41.22 3.18
C ALA A 109 -0.90 41.59 4.67
N LEU A 110 -1.26 42.79 5.09
CA LEU A 110 -1.25 43.24 6.51
C LEU A 110 -2.60 43.08 7.22
N GLY A 111 -3.62 42.53 6.58
CA GLY A 111 -4.97 42.40 7.14
C GLY A 111 -5.58 41.00 7.16
N VAL A 112 -4.96 40.01 6.56
CA VAL A 112 -5.46 38.62 6.63
C VAL A 112 -4.72 37.90 7.76
N ARG A 113 -5.29 37.99 8.98
CA ARG A 113 -5.11 36.93 9.96
C ARG A 113 -5.46 35.63 9.24
N ASP A 114 -4.54 34.64 9.31
CA ASP A 114 -4.83 33.27 8.94
C ASP A 114 -6.09 32.80 9.71
N ALA A 115 -7.26 33.11 9.13
CA ALA A 115 -8.41 32.30 9.41
C ALA A 115 -8.00 30.92 8.86
N HIS A 116 -7.66 29.99 9.73
CA HIS A 116 -7.62 28.57 9.41
C HIS A 116 -9.03 28.26 8.93
N ALA A 117 -9.25 28.40 7.63
CA ALA A 117 -10.48 27.90 7.00
C ALA A 117 -10.45 26.41 7.32
N GLN A 118 -11.32 25.97 8.22
CA GLN A 118 -11.53 24.54 8.44
C GLN A 118 -11.77 23.93 7.05
N PRO A 119 -11.02 22.92 6.66
CA PRO A 119 -11.22 22.29 5.37
C PRO A 119 -12.69 21.90 5.26
N ALA A 120 -13.30 22.21 4.11
CA ALA A 120 -14.72 21.87 3.89
C ALA A 120 -14.92 20.36 4.17
N PRO A 121 -16.00 19.97 4.83
CA PRO A 121 -16.23 18.57 5.18
C PRO A 121 -16.28 17.73 3.89
N LEU A 122 -15.56 16.63 3.90
CA LEU A 122 -15.54 15.66 2.81
C LEU A 122 -16.82 14.81 2.91
N ARG A 123 -17.77 15.07 2.05
CA ARG A 123 -19.00 14.26 1.95
C ARG A 123 -18.69 12.99 1.16
N LEU A 124 -18.95 11.85 1.79
CA LEU A 124 -18.65 10.54 1.22
C LEU A 124 -19.90 9.66 1.24
N THR A 125 -20.20 9.06 0.09
CA THR A 125 -21.04 7.87 0.02
C THR A 125 -20.19 6.63 0.23
N LEU A 126 -20.80 5.48 0.51
CA LEU A 126 -20.09 4.21 0.63
C LEU A 126 -19.30 3.88 -0.64
N ARG A 127 -19.85 4.18 -1.82
CA ARG A 127 -19.18 3.98 -3.10
C ARG A 127 -17.94 4.88 -3.25
N ASP A 128 -18.09 6.16 -2.93
CA ASP A 128 -16.96 7.10 -2.99
C ASP A 128 -15.84 6.67 -2.05
N ALA A 129 -16.18 6.18 -0.86
CA ALA A 129 -15.20 5.66 0.10
C ALA A 129 -14.47 4.43 -0.46
N VAL A 130 -15.17 3.48 -1.05
CA VAL A 130 -14.57 2.29 -1.67
C VAL A 130 -13.68 2.68 -2.86
N ASP A 131 -14.16 3.53 -3.76
CA ASP A 131 -13.39 3.99 -4.92
C ASP A 131 -12.13 4.76 -4.51
N MET A 132 -12.21 5.58 -3.47
CA MET A 132 -11.07 6.30 -2.93
C MET A 132 -10.03 5.35 -2.31
N ALA A 133 -10.49 4.38 -1.51
CA ALA A 133 -9.61 3.38 -0.91
C ALA A 133 -8.88 2.54 -1.96
N LEU A 134 -9.58 2.06 -3.00
CA LEU A 134 -8.95 1.30 -4.09
C LEU A 134 -7.88 2.10 -4.86
N LYS A 135 -8.01 3.43 -4.93
CA LYS A 135 -7.06 4.31 -5.61
C LYS A 135 -5.90 4.76 -4.72
N GLN A 136 -6.12 4.95 -3.43
CA GLN A 136 -5.16 5.65 -2.55
C GLN A 136 -4.60 4.78 -1.43
N ASN A 137 -5.26 3.67 -1.07
CA ASN A 137 -4.81 2.83 0.03
C ASN A 137 -3.43 2.21 -0.26
N PRO A 138 -2.42 2.39 0.62
CA PRO A 138 -1.07 1.90 0.39
C PRO A 138 -0.98 0.37 0.21
N GLN A 139 -1.85 -0.42 0.85
CA GLN A 139 -1.84 -1.88 0.72
C GLN A 139 -2.24 -2.30 -0.69
N VAL A 140 -3.23 -1.64 -1.29
CA VAL A 140 -3.64 -1.88 -2.68
C VAL A 140 -2.52 -1.47 -3.64
N GLN A 141 -1.87 -0.32 -3.40
CA GLN A 141 -0.74 0.13 -4.21
C GLN A 141 0.47 -0.82 -4.12
N ILE A 142 0.79 -1.32 -2.92
CA ILE A 142 1.84 -2.32 -2.72
C ILE A 142 1.52 -3.60 -3.49
N ALA A 143 0.29 -4.11 -3.43
CA ALA A 143 -0.11 -5.32 -4.15
C ALA A 143 0.01 -5.14 -5.67
N ASN A 144 -0.37 -3.99 -6.21
CA ASN A 144 -0.18 -3.64 -7.62
C ASN A 144 1.32 -3.62 -7.99
N LEU A 145 2.16 -2.97 -7.19
CA LEU A 145 3.61 -2.94 -7.43
C LEU A 145 4.24 -4.34 -7.39
N ILE A 146 3.79 -5.23 -6.49
CA ILE A 146 4.23 -6.64 -6.48
C ILE A 146 3.85 -7.34 -7.79
N SER A 147 2.66 -7.09 -8.32
CA SER A 147 2.22 -7.63 -9.61
C SER A 147 3.13 -7.16 -10.75
N VAL A 148 3.55 -5.88 -10.76
CA VAL A 148 4.51 -5.35 -11.74
C VAL A 148 5.90 -5.99 -11.57
N VAL A 149 6.41 -6.12 -10.34
CA VAL A 149 7.70 -6.78 -10.07
C VAL A 149 7.75 -8.21 -10.62
N THR A 150 6.65 -8.97 -10.48
CA THR A 150 6.62 -10.33 -11.03
C THR A 150 6.62 -10.37 -12.56
N GLN A 151 6.08 -9.35 -13.24
CA GLN A 151 6.19 -9.21 -14.70
C GLN A 151 7.63 -8.94 -15.13
N GLU A 152 8.36 -8.07 -14.43
CA GLU A 152 9.78 -7.82 -14.70
C GLU A 152 10.65 -9.07 -14.42
N ASN A 153 10.35 -9.82 -13.35
CA ASN A 153 11.02 -11.08 -13.05
C ASN A 153 10.82 -12.13 -14.15
N GLN A 154 9.68 -12.12 -14.87
CA GLN A 154 9.48 -12.95 -16.04
C GLN A 154 10.45 -12.58 -17.18
N ILE A 155 10.74 -11.28 -17.38
CA ILE A 155 11.71 -10.81 -18.36
C ILE A 155 13.12 -11.26 -17.94
N VAL A 156 13.45 -11.16 -16.65
CA VAL A 156 14.71 -11.68 -16.09
C VAL A 156 14.85 -13.18 -16.35
N ALA A 157 13.81 -13.97 -16.07
CA ALA A 157 13.83 -15.41 -16.34
C ALA A 157 14.01 -15.73 -17.84
N ARG A 158 13.37 -14.95 -18.73
CA ARG A 158 13.57 -15.07 -20.17
C ARG A 158 14.99 -14.77 -20.60
N SER A 159 15.64 -13.81 -19.96
CA SER A 159 17.00 -13.41 -20.33
C SER A 159 18.01 -14.56 -20.23
N ALA A 160 17.77 -15.55 -19.36
CA ALA A 160 18.59 -16.75 -19.24
C ALA A 160 18.58 -17.64 -20.51
N LEU A 161 17.63 -17.43 -21.43
CA LEU A 161 17.54 -18.11 -22.72
C LEU A 161 18.14 -17.30 -23.87
N LEU A 162 18.60 -16.09 -23.59
CA LEU A 162 19.13 -15.17 -24.60
C LEU A 162 20.66 -15.08 -24.50
N PRO A 163 21.33 -14.66 -25.58
CA PRO A 163 22.74 -14.38 -25.54
C PRO A 163 23.11 -13.38 -24.43
N GLN A 164 24.15 -13.70 -23.68
CA GLN A 164 24.75 -12.84 -22.67
C GLN A 164 26.10 -12.36 -23.16
N ALA A 165 26.38 -11.06 -23.06
CA ALA A 165 27.66 -10.48 -23.44
C ALA A 165 28.13 -9.52 -22.34
N ASN A 166 29.40 -9.62 -21.98
CA ASN A 166 30.04 -8.79 -21.00
C ASN A 166 31.36 -8.24 -21.54
N LEU A 167 31.76 -7.07 -21.08
CA LEU A 167 33.10 -6.55 -21.26
C LEU A 167 33.86 -6.74 -19.94
N ALA A 168 34.94 -7.50 -20.00
CA ALA A 168 35.79 -7.74 -18.84
C ALA A 168 37.19 -7.18 -19.09
N VAL A 169 37.74 -6.50 -18.10
CA VAL A 169 39.14 -6.06 -18.10
C VAL A 169 39.75 -6.51 -16.77
N SER A 170 40.84 -7.23 -16.86
CA SER A 170 41.57 -7.74 -15.70
C SER A 170 43.07 -7.56 -15.86
N GLU A 171 43.74 -7.31 -14.76
CA GLU A 171 45.18 -7.28 -14.66
C GLU A 171 45.59 -8.23 -13.52
N THR A 172 46.34 -9.24 -13.85
CA THR A 172 46.70 -10.33 -12.92
C THR A 172 48.22 -10.44 -12.83
N VAL A 173 48.73 -10.57 -11.62
CA VAL A 173 50.16 -10.96 -11.41
C VAL A 173 50.21 -12.45 -11.23
N GLN A 174 50.94 -13.13 -12.10
CA GLN A 174 51.05 -14.58 -12.00
C GLN A 174 52.50 -15.04 -12.12
N ARG A 175 52.75 -16.21 -11.57
CA ARG A 175 54.02 -16.95 -11.69
C ARG A 175 53.68 -18.40 -11.99
N ASP A 176 54.11 -18.90 -13.14
CA ASP A 176 53.82 -20.26 -13.57
C ASP A 176 54.99 -21.17 -13.23
N ASN A 177 54.71 -22.36 -12.71
CA ASN A 177 55.69 -23.41 -12.42
C ASN A 177 55.73 -24.39 -13.59
N PHE A 178 56.71 -24.21 -14.47
CA PHE A 178 56.88 -25.08 -15.64
C PHE A 178 57.24 -26.52 -15.27
N GLN A 179 57.98 -26.73 -14.18
CA GLN A 179 58.34 -28.07 -13.71
C GLN A 179 57.06 -28.85 -13.31
N ALA A 180 56.09 -28.20 -12.64
CA ALA A 180 54.82 -28.84 -12.31
C ALA A 180 53.99 -29.12 -13.56
N PHE A 181 54.02 -28.23 -14.55
CA PHE A 181 53.31 -28.39 -15.81
C PHE A 181 53.87 -29.50 -16.71
N LEU A 182 55.20 -29.59 -16.78
CA LEU A 182 55.89 -30.60 -17.61
C LEU A 182 56.09 -31.94 -16.88
N GLY A 183 55.83 -32.01 -15.58
CA GLY A 183 56.01 -33.23 -14.76
C GLY A 183 57.44 -33.59 -14.49
N THR A 184 58.43 -32.86 -15.03
CA THR A 184 59.88 -33.12 -14.88
C THR A 184 60.67 -31.84 -15.07
N LYS A 185 61.91 -31.84 -14.54
CA LYS A 185 62.89 -30.77 -14.76
C LYS A 185 63.65 -31.03 -16.06
N ILE A 186 63.59 -30.11 -17.00
CA ILE A 186 64.29 -30.17 -18.27
C ILE A 186 65.54 -29.33 -18.16
N ALA A 187 66.69 -29.91 -18.42
CA ALA A 187 68.00 -29.24 -18.37
C ALA A 187 68.06 -28.08 -19.39
N GLY A 188 68.35 -26.85 -18.93
CA GLY A 188 68.40 -25.66 -19.76
C GLY A 188 67.09 -24.94 -19.94
N PHE A 189 65.93 -25.43 -19.33
CA PHE A 189 64.65 -24.78 -19.34
C PHE A 189 64.38 -24.17 -17.96
N PRO A 190 63.82 -22.94 -17.87
CA PRO A 190 63.56 -22.32 -16.58
C PRO A 190 62.51 -23.13 -15.79
N GLU A 191 62.70 -23.24 -14.46
CA GLU A 191 61.75 -23.97 -13.59
C GLU A 191 60.38 -23.23 -13.46
N HIS A 192 60.39 -21.92 -13.66
CA HIS A 192 59.22 -21.07 -13.56
C HIS A 192 59.32 -19.87 -14.50
N SER A 193 58.16 -19.28 -14.84
CA SER A 193 58.01 -17.99 -15.49
C SER A 193 57.43 -16.99 -14.49
N GLY A 194 57.92 -15.74 -14.57
CA GLY A 194 57.40 -14.68 -13.73
C GLY A 194 58.11 -14.48 -12.39
N PRO A 195 57.57 -13.59 -11.52
CA PRO A 195 56.26 -12.94 -11.66
C PRO A 195 56.17 -11.98 -12.84
N PHE A 196 55.06 -12.03 -13.58
CA PHE A 196 54.75 -11.09 -14.65
C PHE A 196 53.30 -10.62 -14.56
N TRP A 197 53.05 -9.43 -15.07
CA TRP A 197 51.68 -8.90 -15.22
C TRP A 197 51.05 -9.50 -16.47
N LEU A 198 49.79 -9.92 -16.33
CA LEU A 198 48.96 -10.33 -17.46
C LEU A 198 47.77 -9.39 -17.53
N PHE A 199 47.71 -8.57 -18.54
CA PHE A 199 46.56 -7.73 -18.89
C PHE A 199 45.68 -8.53 -19.85
N GLN A 200 44.40 -8.58 -19.56
CA GLN A 200 43.34 -9.12 -20.45
C GLN A 200 42.19 -8.17 -20.47
N GLY A 201 41.76 -7.76 -21.67
CA GLY A 201 40.60 -6.85 -21.81
C GLY A 201 39.84 -7.12 -23.09
N GLY A 202 38.54 -7.40 -22.95
CA GLY A 202 37.72 -7.64 -24.14
C GLY A 202 36.32 -8.17 -23.85
N PRO A 203 35.49 -8.32 -24.87
CA PRO A 203 34.17 -8.90 -24.78
C PRO A 203 34.24 -10.41 -24.58
N ASN A 204 33.39 -10.92 -23.69
CA ASN A 204 33.09 -12.33 -23.54
C ASN A 204 31.57 -12.55 -23.53
N GLY A 205 31.13 -13.73 -23.90
CA GLY A 205 29.72 -14.03 -23.91
C GLY A 205 29.39 -15.51 -23.97
N SER A 206 28.14 -15.79 -23.67
CA SER A 206 27.58 -17.13 -23.77
C SER A 206 26.19 -17.10 -24.38
N VAL A 207 25.88 -18.14 -25.15
CA VAL A 207 24.57 -18.34 -25.77
C VAL A 207 24.10 -19.75 -25.41
N PRO A 208 23.05 -19.92 -24.62
CA PRO A 208 22.45 -21.23 -24.39
C PRO A 208 21.79 -21.71 -25.69
N LEU A 209 22.27 -22.82 -26.24
CA LEU A 209 21.69 -23.43 -27.46
C LEU A 209 20.62 -24.45 -27.09
N LEU A 210 20.80 -25.18 -25.98
CA LEU A 210 19.85 -26.13 -25.43
C LEU A 210 19.96 -26.11 -23.88
N ASP A 211 18.95 -25.58 -23.22
CA ASP A 211 18.77 -25.65 -21.77
C ASP A 211 17.27 -25.79 -21.43
N LEU A 212 16.82 -27.04 -21.32
CA LEU A 212 15.42 -27.34 -21.01
C LEU A 212 15.04 -26.90 -19.59
N ALA A 213 15.98 -26.95 -18.65
CA ALA A 213 15.72 -26.47 -17.30
C ALA A 213 15.51 -24.94 -17.25
N ALA A 214 16.28 -24.16 -18.02
CA ALA A 214 16.07 -22.74 -18.17
C ALA A 214 14.73 -22.42 -18.89
N TRP A 215 14.35 -23.25 -19.87
CA TRP A 215 13.07 -23.10 -20.56
C TRP A 215 11.88 -23.37 -19.65
N HIS A 216 11.91 -24.41 -18.79
CA HIS A 216 10.86 -24.67 -17.80
C HIS A 216 10.80 -23.56 -16.75
N ARG A 217 11.94 -23.05 -16.23
CA ARG A 217 11.97 -21.90 -15.33
C ARG A 217 11.34 -20.65 -15.94
N TRP A 218 11.59 -20.40 -17.24
CA TRP A 218 10.90 -19.31 -17.93
C TRP A 218 9.39 -19.58 -18.06
N ARG A 219 8.96 -20.81 -18.30
CA ARG A 219 7.52 -21.15 -18.34
C ARG A 219 6.88 -21.01 -16.98
N GLU A 220 7.51 -21.46 -15.91
CA GLU A 220 7.10 -21.27 -14.53
C GLU A 220 6.95 -19.78 -14.20
N SER A 221 7.94 -18.96 -14.57
CA SER A 221 7.90 -17.50 -14.34
C SER A 221 6.71 -16.81 -15.02
N LYS A 222 6.00 -17.44 -15.96
CA LYS A 222 4.75 -16.91 -16.53
C LYS A 222 3.54 -17.15 -15.64
N GLU A 223 3.58 -18.13 -14.74
CA GLU A 223 2.51 -18.36 -13.78
C GLU A 223 2.58 -17.36 -12.61
N ASN A 224 3.77 -16.86 -12.27
CA ASN A 224 3.97 -15.91 -11.16
C ASN A 224 3.18 -14.60 -11.32
N PRO A 225 3.15 -13.91 -12.49
CA PRO A 225 2.28 -12.75 -12.70
C PRO A 225 0.79 -13.06 -12.57
N THR A 226 0.36 -14.27 -12.97
CA THR A 226 -1.05 -14.69 -12.83
C THR A 226 -1.41 -14.87 -11.34
N SER A 227 -0.54 -15.51 -10.59
CA SER A 227 -0.67 -15.65 -9.12
C SER A 227 -0.66 -14.28 -8.43
N ALA A 228 0.29 -13.40 -8.79
CA ALA A 228 0.40 -12.07 -8.21
C ALA A 228 -0.84 -11.20 -8.48
N ARG A 229 -1.42 -11.28 -9.67
CA ARG A 229 -2.70 -10.59 -10.00
C ARG A 229 -3.86 -11.14 -9.19
N ALA A 230 -3.93 -12.45 -8.98
CA ALA A 230 -4.96 -13.03 -8.14
C ALA A 230 -4.78 -12.61 -6.65
N GLN A 231 -3.54 -12.53 -6.16
CA GLN A 231 -3.23 -11.97 -4.83
C GLN A 231 -3.58 -10.49 -4.72
N GLU A 232 -3.31 -9.69 -5.76
CA GLU A 232 -3.74 -8.28 -5.84
C GLU A 232 -5.26 -8.17 -5.69
N LEU A 233 -6.03 -9.00 -6.40
CA LEU A 233 -7.49 -9.04 -6.26
C LEU A 233 -7.92 -9.42 -4.85
N THR A 234 -7.26 -10.39 -4.20
CA THR A 234 -7.51 -10.72 -2.79
C THR A 234 -7.32 -9.52 -1.87
N VAL A 235 -6.21 -8.77 -2.05
CA VAL A 235 -5.94 -7.56 -1.26
C VAL A 235 -6.99 -6.48 -1.52
N ARG A 236 -7.46 -6.31 -2.75
CA ARG A 236 -8.52 -5.37 -3.11
C ARG A 236 -9.83 -5.74 -2.45
N GLU A 237 -10.26 -7.01 -2.55
CA GLU A 237 -11.48 -7.53 -1.91
C GLU A 237 -11.46 -7.31 -0.38
N LEU A 238 -10.35 -7.67 0.29
CA LEU A 238 -10.18 -7.44 1.72
C LEU A 238 -10.20 -5.96 2.09
N ASN A 239 -9.58 -5.10 1.28
CA ASN A 239 -9.60 -3.66 1.52
C ASN A 239 -11.00 -3.09 1.39
N VAL A 240 -11.76 -3.50 0.37
CA VAL A 240 -13.17 -3.11 0.19
C VAL A 240 -13.98 -3.57 1.39
N GLN A 241 -13.82 -4.82 1.86
CA GLN A 241 -14.52 -5.33 3.05
C GLN A 241 -14.22 -4.48 4.30
N LEU A 242 -12.95 -4.13 4.54
CA LEU A 242 -12.56 -3.30 5.68
C LEU A 242 -13.18 -1.91 5.60
N VAL A 243 -13.20 -1.29 4.42
CA VAL A 243 -13.79 0.04 4.20
C VAL A 243 -15.30 0.00 4.39
N VAL A 244 -15.97 -1.00 3.83
CA VAL A 244 -17.43 -1.19 3.99
C VAL A 244 -17.78 -1.38 5.47
N SER A 245 -17.09 -2.28 6.17
CA SER A 245 -17.33 -2.53 7.60
C SER A 245 -17.09 -1.27 8.45
N GLN A 246 -16.00 -0.54 8.17
CA GLN A 246 -15.69 0.69 8.89
C GLN A 246 -16.71 1.81 8.59
N TYR A 247 -17.14 1.94 7.34
CA TYR A 247 -18.15 2.90 6.92
C TYR A 247 -19.50 2.61 7.58
N LEU A 248 -19.96 1.36 7.54
CA LEU A 248 -21.19 0.92 8.21
C LEU A 248 -21.12 1.15 9.74
N GLY A 249 -19.97 0.85 10.35
CA GLY A 249 -19.72 1.15 11.76
C GLY A 249 -19.77 2.63 12.08
N SER A 250 -19.29 3.48 11.18
CA SER A 250 -19.39 4.94 11.31
C SER A 250 -20.81 5.45 11.14
N LEU A 251 -21.60 4.88 10.22
CA LEU A 251 -23.03 5.17 10.07
C LEU A 251 -23.80 4.81 11.34
N ARG A 252 -23.54 3.62 11.91
CA ARG A 252 -24.12 3.22 13.20
C ARG A 252 -23.79 4.23 14.29
N SER A 253 -22.50 4.58 14.45
CA SER A 253 -22.09 5.56 15.46
C SER A 253 -22.73 6.94 15.26
N SER A 254 -22.99 7.34 14.00
CA SER A 254 -23.72 8.58 13.67
C SER A 254 -25.19 8.50 14.09
N ALA A 255 -25.83 7.34 13.87
CA ALA A 255 -27.20 7.10 14.33
C ALA A 255 -27.30 7.10 15.86
N ASP A 256 -26.31 6.47 16.55
CA ASP A 256 -26.20 6.46 18.01
C ASP A 256 -26.09 7.90 18.59
N VAL A 257 -25.30 8.78 17.94
CA VAL A 257 -25.21 10.20 18.33
C VAL A 257 -26.56 10.91 18.17
N SER A 258 -27.26 10.69 17.06
CA SER A 258 -28.56 11.29 16.82
C SER A 258 -29.61 10.83 17.83
N ALA A 259 -29.63 9.53 18.15
CA ALA A 259 -30.50 8.96 19.17
C ALA A 259 -30.17 9.51 20.58
N ALA A 260 -28.88 9.59 20.94
CA ALA A 260 -28.44 10.17 22.21
C ALA A 260 -28.79 11.66 22.33
N GLN A 261 -28.69 12.42 21.23
CA GLN A 261 -29.07 13.84 21.21
C GLN A 261 -30.58 14.00 21.51
N SER A 262 -31.43 13.20 20.86
CA SER A 262 -32.88 13.21 21.10
C SER A 262 -33.21 12.82 22.54
N ARG A 263 -32.50 11.85 23.13
CA ARG A 263 -32.65 11.47 24.56
C ARG A 263 -32.31 12.61 25.51
N VAL A 264 -31.21 13.33 25.24
CA VAL A 264 -30.80 14.49 26.05
C VAL A 264 -31.89 15.60 26.01
N GLU A 265 -32.45 15.89 24.82
CA GLU A 265 -33.49 16.89 24.65
C GLU A 265 -34.76 16.51 25.43
N LEU A 266 -35.14 15.23 25.36
CA LEU A 266 -36.29 14.72 26.10
C LEU A 266 -36.04 14.74 27.63
N ALA A 267 -34.91 14.23 28.10
CA ALA A 267 -34.56 14.23 29.53
C ALA A 267 -34.49 15.66 30.09
N LYS A 268 -34.02 16.62 29.28
CA LYS A 268 -34.02 18.03 29.66
C LYS A 268 -35.44 18.57 29.81
N ALA A 269 -36.33 18.29 28.84
CA ALA A 269 -37.72 18.74 28.90
C ALA A 269 -38.45 18.20 30.17
N LEU A 270 -38.18 16.93 30.51
CA LEU A 270 -38.74 16.31 31.74
C LEU A 270 -38.17 16.93 33.01
N PHE A 271 -36.88 17.22 33.06
CA PHE A 271 -36.26 17.92 34.20
C PHE A 271 -36.82 19.32 34.37
N ASP A 272 -37.00 20.09 33.28
CA ASP A 272 -37.58 21.42 33.30
C ASP A 272 -39.03 21.35 33.78
N GLN A 273 -39.85 20.40 33.30
CA GLN A 273 -41.22 20.18 33.74
C GLN A 273 -41.32 19.80 35.22
N ALA A 274 -40.48 18.83 35.69
CA ALA A 274 -40.45 18.42 37.10
C ALA A 274 -40.07 19.60 38.03
N THR A 275 -39.17 20.45 37.56
CA THR A 275 -38.77 21.69 38.29
C THR A 275 -39.91 22.68 38.40
N ASP A 276 -40.70 22.86 37.33
CA ASP A 276 -41.83 23.78 37.33
C ASP A 276 -43.01 23.25 38.19
N LEU A 277 -43.26 21.94 38.15
CA LEU A 277 -44.25 21.30 39.04
C LEU A 277 -43.87 21.45 40.52
N GLN A 278 -42.59 21.30 40.83
CA GLN A 278 -42.07 21.51 42.21
C GLN A 278 -42.23 22.96 42.66
N LYS A 279 -41.89 23.97 41.81
CA LYS A 279 -42.03 25.38 42.09
C LYS A 279 -43.50 25.76 42.37
N ASN A 280 -44.44 25.12 41.65
CA ASN A 280 -45.87 25.33 41.80
C ASN A 280 -46.50 24.52 42.94
N GLY A 281 -45.69 23.78 43.72
CA GLY A 281 -46.17 23.03 44.89
C GLY A 281 -46.92 21.72 44.57
N VAL A 282 -46.94 21.28 43.30
CA VAL A 282 -47.64 20.07 42.83
C VAL A 282 -46.69 18.85 42.73
N GLY A 283 -45.38 19.11 42.49
CA GLY A 283 -44.36 18.08 42.35
C GLY A 283 -43.52 17.91 43.62
N THR A 284 -42.84 16.77 43.79
CA THR A 284 -41.94 16.47 44.89
C THR A 284 -40.50 16.78 44.52
N GLY A 285 -39.65 17.18 45.52
CA GLY A 285 -38.23 17.42 45.31
C GLY A 285 -37.48 16.15 44.82
N ILE A 286 -37.94 14.96 45.17
CA ILE A 286 -37.36 13.69 44.71
C ILE A 286 -37.56 13.46 43.23
N ASP A 287 -38.70 13.87 42.65
CA ASP A 287 -38.97 13.76 41.23
C ASP A 287 -38.05 14.66 40.41
N THR A 288 -37.79 15.88 40.89
CA THR A 288 -36.84 16.81 40.27
C THR A 288 -35.42 16.26 40.31
N LEU A 289 -35.00 15.65 41.46
CA LEU A 289 -33.69 15.05 41.60
C LEU A 289 -33.53 13.85 40.64
N ARG A 290 -34.52 12.96 40.52
CA ARG A 290 -34.53 11.84 39.59
C ARG A 290 -34.43 12.30 38.14
N ALA A 291 -35.23 13.27 37.75
CA ALA A 291 -35.17 13.82 36.38
C ALA A 291 -33.83 14.49 36.07
N ASN A 292 -33.21 15.15 37.06
CA ASN A 292 -31.85 15.71 36.89
C ASN A 292 -30.79 14.63 36.74
N VAL A 293 -30.82 13.55 37.53
CA VAL A 293 -29.89 12.43 37.40
C VAL A 293 -30.03 11.78 36.01
N GLN A 294 -31.25 11.60 35.53
CA GLN A 294 -31.49 11.07 34.18
C GLN A 294 -30.91 12.00 33.10
N TYR A 295 -31.14 13.32 33.22
CA TYR A 295 -30.59 14.30 32.29
C TYR A 295 -29.05 14.26 32.27
N GLN A 296 -28.38 14.17 33.43
CA GLN A 296 -26.91 14.06 33.51
C GLN A 296 -26.41 12.75 32.89
N ASN A 297 -27.11 11.64 33.09
CA ASN A 297 -26.77 10.36 32.50
C ASN A 297 -26.85 10.39 30.96
N GLU A 298 -27.90 11.00 30.41
CA GLU A 298 -28.04 11.13 28.95
C GLU A 298 -27.00 12.06 28.34
N GLN A 299 -26.60 13.12 29.05
CA GLN A 299 -25.48 13.97 28.63
C GLN A 299 -24.17 13.21 28.56
N GLN A 300 -23.90 12.36 29.57
CA GLN A 300 -22.70 11.51 29.56
C GLN A 300 -22.73 10.55 28.37
N ARG A 301 -23.84 9.88 28.09
CA ARG A 301 -24.00 8.97 26.94
C ARG A 301 -23.77 9.69 25.61
N LEU A 302 -24.27 10.95 25.46
CA LEU A 302 -24.02 11.76 24.27
C LEU A 302 -22.52 12.06 24.07
N ILE A 303 -21.77 12.33 25.13
CA ILE A 303 -20.31 12.55 25.06
C ILE A 303 -19.61 11.27 24.61
N GLU A 304 -20.01 10.12 25.16
CA GLU A 304 -19.47 8.80 24.79
C GLU A 304 -19.75 8.47 23.31
N SER A 305 -21.00 8.67 22.84
CA SER A 305 -21.40 8.43 21.44
C SER A 305 -20.63 9.35 20.46
N ARG A 306 -20.45 10.63 20.79
CA ARG A 306 -19.66 11.57 19.98
C ARG A 306 -18.20 11.13 19.88
N THR A 307 -17.63 10.65 20.98
CA THR A 307 -16.25 10.15 21.00
C THR A 307 -16.12 8.87 20.16
N ALA A 308 -17.09 7.96 20.25
CA ALA A 308 -17.14 6.76 19.43
C ALA A 308 -17.21 7.07 17.94
N LEU A 309 -18.09 8.02 17.53
CA LEU A 309 -18.17 8.49 16.15
C LEU A 309 -16.84 9.08 15.68
N ALA A 310 -16.24 9.98 16.44
CA ALA A 310 -14.96 10.58 16.08
C ALA A 310 -13.86 9.52 15.88
N THR A 311 -13.78 8.55 16.78
CA THR A 311 -12.81 7.43 16.68
C THR A 311 -13.08 6.57 15.44
N SER A 312 -14.35 6.30 15.14
CA SER A 312 -14.74 5.53 13.95
C SER A 312 -14.37 6.28 12.65
N LEU A 313 -14.60 7.59 12.59
CA LEU A 313 -14.23 8.42 11.45
C LEU A 313 -12.70 8.52 11.26
N PHE A 314 -11.91 8.55 12.34
CA PHE A 314 -10.45 8.45 12.23
C PHE A 314 -10.00 7.10 11.66
N GLY A 315 -10.67 6.00 12.04
CA GLY A 315 -10.46 4.70 11.44
C GLY A 315 -10.73 4.69 9.93
N LEU A 316 -11.84 5.30 9.53
CA LEU A 316 -12.20 5.46 8.12
C LEU A 316 -11.19 6.33 7.37
N ALA A 317 -10.81 7.50 7.90
CA ALA A 317 -9.80 8.38 7.30
C ALA A 317 -8.48 7.65 7.03
N ARG A 318 -8.04 6.80 7.96
CA ARG A 318 -6.84 5.97 7.80
C ARG A 318 -6.98 4.99 6.63
N LEU A 319 -8.11 4.29 6.50
CA LEU A 319 -8.35 3.33 5.41
C LEU A 319 -8.40 4.03 4.05
N LEU A 320 -8.94 5.24 4.02
CA LEU A 320 -9.03 6.09 2.81
C LEU A 320 -7.72 6.84 2.51
N SER A 321 -6.73 6.78 3.40
CA SER A 321 -5.49 7.57 3.29
C SER A 321 -5.74 9.09 3.19
N VAL A 322 -6.74 9.57 3.92
CA VAL A 322 -7.09 10.99 4.04
C VAL A 322 -6.50 11.56 5.33
N ASP A 323 -6.19 12.85 5.33
CA ASP A 323 -5.69 13.53 6.53
C ASP A 323 -6.70 13.38 7.68
N PRO A 324 -6.29 12.89 8.87
CA PRO A 324 -7.16 12.76 10.03
C PRO A 324 -7.82 14.07 10.51
N HIS A 325 -7.26 15.22 10.14
CA HIS A 325 -7.84 16.54 10.46
C HIS A 325 -8.94 16.96 9.48
N GLN A 326 -9.12 16.24 8.36
CA GLN A 326 -10.19 16.50 7.41
C GLN A 326 -11.53 16.03 8.00
N PRO A 327 -12.51 16.90 8.22
CA PRO A 327 -13.84 16.48 8.65
C PRO A 327 -14.48 15.58 7.57
N ILE A 328 -14.99 14.42 7.97
CA ILE A 328 -15.71 13.50 7.09
C ILE A 328 -17.19 13.56 7.46
N GLU A 329 -18.05 13.74 6.47
CA GLU A 329 -19.50 13.70 6.58
C GLU A 329 -20.03 12.50 5.77
N LEU A 330 -20.75 11.61 6.43
CA LEU A 330 -21.35 10.44 5.77
C LEU A 330 -22.63 10.88 5.06
N ALA A 331 -22.73 10.58 3.77
CA ALA A 331 -23.86 11.03 2.94
C ALA A 331 -25.00 10.01 2.90
N ASP A 332 -24.72 8.73 3.18
CA ASP A 332 -25.73 7.68 3.14
C ASP A 332 -26.51 7.60 4.45
N LEU A 333 -27.74 7.10 4.35
CA LEU A 333 -28.55 6.72 5.49
C LEU A 333 -28.44 5.21 5.72
N SER A 334 -28.62 4.78 6.96
CA SER A 334 -28.68 3.35 7.30
C SER A 334 -30.02 2.79 6.85
N GLU A 335 -30.09 2.31 5.60
CA GLU A 335 -31.31 1.77 5.00
C GLU A 335 -31.32 0.24 5.02
N PHE A 336 -32.52 -0.34 5.05
CA PHE A 336 -32.74 -1.77 4.88
C PHE A 336 -32.91 -2.09 3.40
N PHE A 337 -31.89 -2.70 2.79
CA PHE A 337 -31.95 -3.12 1.40
C PHE A 337 -32.44 -4.57 1.28
N HIS A 338 -33.52 -4.76 0.54
CA HIS A 338 -34.03 -6.11 0.29
C HIS A 338 -32.99 -6.95 -0.46
N THR A 339 -32.63 -8.11 0.09
CA THR A 339 -31.74 -9.05 -0.58
C THR A 339 -32.58 -10.13 -1.26
N PRO A 340 -32.35 -10.42 -2.56
CA PRO A 340 -33.06 -11.51 -3.22
C PRO A 340 -32.74 -12.86 -2.56
N ALA A 341 -33.69 -13.78 -2.63
CA ALA A 341 -33.47 -15.15 -2.15
C ALA A 341 -32.31 -15.80 -2.94
N PHE A 342 -31.44 -16.51 -2.25
CA PHE A 342 -30.29 -17.20 -2.84
C PHE A 342 -30.21 -18.63 -2.28
N SER A 343 -29.60 -19.53 -3.06
CA SER A 343 -29.29 -20.88 -2.63
C SER A 343 -27.85 -20.91 -2.10
N ALA A 344 -27.66 -21.39 -0.87
CA ALA A 344 -26.33 -21.48 -0.26
C ALA A 344 -25.39 -22.42 -1.05
N ASP A 345 -25.92 -23.51 -1.61
CA ASP A 345 -25.11 -24.47 -2.36
C ASP A 345 -24.69 -23.89 -3.73
N GLU A 346 -25.59 -23.24 -4.48
CA GLU A 346 -25.26 -22.54 -5.72
C GLU A 346 -24.25 -21.41 -5.50
N THR A 347 -24.41 -20.69 -4.41
CA THR A 347 -23.50 -19.60 -3.99
C THR A 347 -22.11 -20.14 -3.65
N THR A 348 -22.03 -21.31 -3.00
CA THR A 348 -20.76 -21.97 -2.70
C THR A 348 -20.03 -22.43 -3.97
N GLU A 349 -20.75 -23.02 -4.91
CA GLU A 349 -20.18 -23.42 -6.22
C GLU A 349 -19.59 -22.22 -6.98
N ARG A 350 -20.29 -21.10 -6.99
CA ARG A 350 -19.82 -19.87 -7.59
C ARG A 350 -18.57 -19.32 -6.88
N ALA A 351 -18.54 -19.34 -5.53
CA ALA A 351 -17.40 -18.89 -4.75
C ALA A 351 -16.12 -19.67 -5.09
N PHE A 352 -16.18 -20.97 -5.35
CA PHE A 352 -15.03 -21.77 -5.78
C PHE A 352 -14.42 -21.30 -7.10
N VAL A 353 -15.21 -20.70 -7.98
CA VAL A 353 -14.76 -20.21 -9.31
C VAL A 353 -14.31 -18.75 -9.23
N GLU A 354 -15.02 -17.92 -8.46
CA GLU A 354 -14.84 -16.47 -8.47
C GLU A 354 -13.75 -16.01 -7.50
N ARG A 355 -13.57 -16.70 -6.38
CA ARG A 355 -12.61 -16.28 -5.32
C ARG A 355 -11.17 -16.24 -5.81
N PRO A 356 -10.47 -15.11 -5.59
CA PRO A 356 -9.09 -14.92 -6.04
C PRO A 356 -8.10 -15.91 -5.41
N GLU A 357 -8.34 -16.36 -4.17
CA GLU A 357 -7.49 -17.31 -3.46
C GLU A 357 -7.43 -18.68 -4.16
N MET A 358 -8.55 -19.12 -4.73
CA MET A 358 -8.60 -20.35 -5.54
C MET A 358 -7.77 -20.20 -6.83
N LYS A 359 -7.82 -19.03 -7.46
CA LYS A 359 -7.02 -18.72 -8.65
C LYS A 359 -5.52 -18.67 -8.33
N THR A 360 -5.16 -18.07 -7.18
CA THR A 360 -3.78 -18.04 -6.68
C THR A 360 -3.26 -19.47 -6.47
N LEU A 361 -3.99 -20.30 -5.76
CA LEU A 361 -3.59 -21.68 -5.47
C LEU A 361 -3.48 -22.52 -6.76
N ALA A 362 -4.42 -22.37 -7.69
CA ALA A 362 -4.34 -23.04 -8.99
C ALA A 362 -3.08 -22.63 -9.78
N SER A 363 -2.67 -21.36 -9.72
CA SER A 363 -1.43 -20.89 -10.36
C SER A 363 -0.19 -21.44 -9.66
N GLN A 364 -0.19 -21.54 -8.32
CA GLN A 364 0.90 -22.16 -7.55
C GLN A 364 1.06 -23.64 -7.89
N ILE A 365 -0.04 -24.40 -8.01
CA ILE A 365 0.00 -25.80 -8.42
C ILE A 365 0.66 -25.93 -9.80
N ARG A 366 0.25 -25.11 -10.78
CA ARG A 366 0.86 -25.13 -12.13
C ARG A 366 2.33 -24.72 -12.12
N ALA A 367 2.72 -23.75 -11.29
CA ALA A 367 4.13 -23.35 -11.12
C ALA A 367 4.97 -24.52 -10.58
N THR A 368 4.52 -25.19 -9.52
CA THR A 368 5.21 -26.34 -8.93
C THR A 368 5.26 -27.56 -9.88
N GLU A 369 4.25 -27.75 -10.72
CA GLU A 369 4.31 -28.77 -11.80
C GLU A 369 5.47 -28.47 -12.79
N LEU A 370 5.67 -27.20 -13.14
CA LEU A 370 6.77 -26.77 -13.99
C LEU A 370 8.14 -26.86 -13.29
N GLU A 371 8.20 -26.54 -11.97
CA GLU A 371 9.38 -26.74 -11.13
C GLU A 371 9.79 -28.22 -11.07
N ARG A 372 8.81 -29.13 -10.92
CA ARG A 372 9.05 -30.57 -11.03
C ARG A 372 9.65 -30.93 -12.40
N GLY A 373 9.11 -30.37 -13.48
CA GLY A 373 9.68 -30.52 -14.83
C GLY A 373 11.12 -30.02 -14.91
N THR A 374 11.41 -28.86 -14.35
CA THR A 374 12.77 -28.29 -14.26
C THR A 374 13.73 -29.24 -13.55
N ALA A 375 13.28 -29.81 -12.39
CA ALA A 375 14.07 -30.78 -11.64
C ALA A 375 14.32 -32.08 -12.42
N GLN A 376 13.34 -32.55 -13.20
CA GLN A 376 13.49 -33.73 -14.07
C GLN A 376 14.45 -33.45 -15.22
N ASP A 377 14.36 -32.30 -15.85
CA ASP A 377 15.19 -31.90 -16.99
C ASP A 377 16.63 -31.57 -16.59
N ALA A 378 16.95 -31.46 -15.31
CA ALA A 378 18.33 -31.42 -14.84
C ALA A 378 19.16 -32.66 -15.20
N ARG A 379 18.53 -33.74 -15.74
CA ARG A 379 19.21 -34.92 -16.32
C ARG A 379 19.57 -34.73 -17.80
N VAL A 380 18.92 -33.79 -18.46
CA VAL A 380 19.09 -33.57 -19.89
C VAL A 380 20.39 -32.82 -20.13
N PRO A 381 21.17 -33.19 -21.16
CA PRO A 381 22.37 -32.47 -21.53
C PRO A 381 22.10 -31.00 -21.84
N ARG A 382 23.03 -30.12 -21.43
CA ARG A 382 23.02 -28.71 -21.79
C ARG A 382 24.02 -28.44 -22.89
N VAL A 383 23.66 -27.58 -23.83
CA VAL A 383 24.55 -27.13 -24.90
C VAL A 383 24.64 -25.61 -24.85
N ALA A 384 25.84 -25.08 -24.78
CA ALA A 384 26.08 -23.65 -24.81
C ALA A 384 27.23 -23.30 -25.77
N LEU A 385 27.10 -22.19 -26.46
CA LEU A 385 28.19 -21.54 -27.18
C LEU A 385 28.81 -20.50 -26.24
N ASN A 386 30.08 -20.65 -25.95
CA ASN A 386 30.84 -19.69 -25.15
C ASN A 386 31.91 -19.08 -26.04
N GLY A 387 32.21 -17.81 -25.83
CA GLY A 387 33.28 -17.17 -26.59
C GLY A 387 33.83 -15.94 -25.89
N PHE A 388 35.10 -15.69 -26.14
CA PHE A 388 35.70 -14.41 -25.80
C PHE A 388 36.62 -13.95 -26.94
N TRP A 389 36.79 -12.66 -27.02
CA TRP A 389 37.81 -11.98 -27.81
C TRP A 389 38.43 -10.92 -26.91
N SER A 390 39.73 -11.04 -26.63
CA SER A 390 40.42 -10.16 -25.70
C SER A 390 41.73 -9.67 -26.27
N GLU A 391 42.17 -8.52 -25.84
CA GLU A 391 43.56 -8.06 -25.96
C GLU A 391 44.34 -8.60 -24.74
N GLU A 392 45.38 -9.40 -25.00
CA GLU A 392 46.17 -10.04 -23.97
C GLU A 392 47.65 -9.67 -24.08
N GLY A 393 48.26 -9.29 -22.97
CA GLY A 393 49.67 -8.89 -22.95
C GLY A 393 50.23 -8.66 -21.55
N THR A 394 51.51 -8.36 -21.45
CA THR A 394 52.14 -8.01 -20.17
C THR A 394 51.81 -6.57 -19.71
N SER A 395 51.22 -5.78 -20.59
CA SER A 395 50.69 -4.44 -20.33
C SER A 395 49.67 -4.09 -21.43
N PRO A 396 48.83 -3.07 -21.24
CA PRO A 396 47.88 -2.64 -22.27
C PRO A 396 48.55 -2.25 -23.61
N GLY A 397 49.77 -1.74 -23.57
CA GLY A 397 50.50 -1.32 -24.77
C GLY A 397 51.19 -2.46 -25.53
N THR A 398 51.28 -3.64 -24.95
CA THR A 398 51.89 -4.86 -25.56
C THR A 398 50.85 -5.95 -25.84
N ALA A 399 49.59 -5.66 -25.58
CA ALA A 399 48.50 -6.59 -25.78
C ALA A 399 48.27 -6.87 -27.27
N ILE A 400 47.98 -8.14 -27.58
CA ILE A 400 47.64 -8.64 -28.91
C ILE A 400 46.29 -9.36 -28.84
N PRO A 401 45.51 -9.41 -29.93
CA PRO A 401 44.23 -10.07 -29.93
C PRO A 401 44.36 -11.59 -29.76
N ALA A 402 43.57 -12.09 -28.80
CA ALA A 402 43.37 -13.52 -28.56
C ALA A 402 41.86 -13.83 -28.55
N TYR A 403 41.45 -14.95 -29.09
CA TYR A 403 40.03 -15.34 -29.09
C TYR A 403 39.84 -16.84 -28.93
N ASN A 404 38.74 -17.21 -28.35
CA ASN A 404 38.28 -18.59 -28.24
C ASN A 404 36.75 -18.62 -28.40
N PHE A 405 36.26 -19.51 -29.26
CA PHE A 405 34.86 -19.84 -29.41
C PHE A 405 34.70 -21.34 -29.27
N ALA A 406 33.88 -21.78 -28.33
CA ALA A 406 33.67 -23.17 -28.02
C ALA A 406 32.20 -23.52 -27.86
N VAL A 407 31.77 -24.62 -28.43
CA VAL A 407 30.47 -25.24 -28.10
C VAL A 407 30.75 -26.25 -27.00
N SER A 408 30.13 -26.04 -25.84
CA SER A 408 30.21 -26.93 -24.69
C SER A 408 28.96 -27.80 -24.60
N LEU A 409 29.15 -29.10 -24.39
CA LEU A 409 28.09 -30.05 -24.04
C LEU A 409 28.35 -30.56 -22.64
N GLU A 410 27.44 -30.27 -21.72
CA GLU A 410 27.48 -30.75 -20.34
C GLU A 410 26.42 -31.86 -20.15
N VAL A 411 26.89 -33.07 -19.78
CA VAL A 411 26.04 -34.24 -19.52
C VAL A 411 26.23 -34.69 -18.07
N PRO A 412 25.24 -34.56 -17.19
CA PRO A 412 25.34 -34.99 -15.81
C PRO A 412 25.27 -36.52 -15.70
N LEU A 413 26.40 -37.19 -15.56
CA LEU A 413 26.46 -38.67 -15.47
C LEU A 413 26.11 -39.19 -14.08
N TYR A 414 26.56 -38.51 -13.03
CA TYR A 414 26.31 -38.87 -11.64
C TYR A 414 26.16 -37.63 -10.77
N THR A 415 25.04 -37.54 -10.06
CA THR A 415 24.67 -36.35 -9.26
C THR A 415 24.51 -36.63 -7.76
N GLY A 416 25.01 -37.81 -7.28
CA GLY A 416 24.89 -38.17 -5.85
C GLY A 416 23.46 -38.29 -5.34
N GLY A 417 22.47 -38.53 -6.21
CA GLY A 417 21.04 -38.58 -5.84
C GLY A 417 20.33 -37.24 -5.80
N ARG A 418 21.05 -36.12 -6.02
CA ARG A 418 20.50 -34.74 -5.94
C ARG A 418 19.24 -34.57 -6.80
N ILE A 419 19.27 -34.97 -8.07
CA ILE A 419 18.12 -34.80 -8.99
C ILE A 419 16.90 -35.59 -8.50
N ARG A 420 17.11 -36.83 -8.03
CA ARG A 420 16.02 -37.65 -7.48
C ARG A 420 15.38 -36.98 -6.27
N ALA A 421 16.20 -36.46 -5.37
CA ALA A 421 15.73 -35.76 -4.18
C ALA A 421 14.97 -34.47 -4.51
N GLN A 422 15.44 -33.68 -5.49
CA GLN A 422 14.75 -32.49 -5.96
C GLN A 422 13.38 -32.83 -6.54
N VAL A 423 13.28 -33.84 -7.41
CA VAL A 423 11.98 -34.29 -7.96
C VAL A 423 11.04 -34.73 -6.84
N ALA A 424 11.56 -35.47 -5.85
CA ALA A 424 10.73 -35.91 -4.70
C ALA A 424 10.25 -34.73 -3.85
N VAL A 425 11.06 -33.68 -3.70
CA VAL A 425 10.63 -32.44 -3.01
C VAL A 425 9.44 -31.83 -3.71
N GLU A 426 9.51 -31.63 -5.04
CA GLU A 426 8.41 -31.02 -5.81
C GLU A 426 7.14 -31.91 -5.80
N GLU A 427 7.29 -33.24 -5.82
CA GLU A 427 6.15 -34.16 -5.67
C GLU A 427 5.47 -34.07 -4.31
N ILE A 428 6.23 -33.86 -3.24
CA ILE A 428 5.70 -33.64 -1.90
C ILE A 428 5.03 -32.28 -1.82
N GLU A 429 5.63 -31.24 -2.42
CA GLU A 429 5.04 -29.90 -2.47
C GLU A 429 3.69 -29.92 -3.20
N LEU A 430 3.58 -30.61 -4.35
CA LEU A 430 2.31 -30.80 -5.05
C LEU A 430 1.25 -31.49 -4.18
N LYS A 431 1.63 -32.52 -3.41
CA LYS A 431 0.71 -33.17 -2.45
C LYS A 431 0.26 -32.21 -1.35
N LYS A 432 1.17 -31.37 -0.83
CA LYS A 432 0.87 -30.33 0.16
C LYS A 432 -0.12 -29.33 -0.40
N LEU A 433 0.12 -28.80 -1.62
CA LEU A 433 -0.80 -27.88 -2.30
C LEU A 433 -2.18 -28.51 -2.55
N GLY A 434 -2.27 -29.81 -2.86
CA GLY A 434 -3.53 -30.52 -2.96
C GLY A 434 -4.30 -30.59 -1.64
N GLN A 435 -3.62 -30.77 -0.50
CA GLN A 435 -4.26 -30.70 0.82
C GLN A 435 -4.70 -29.25 1.14
N GLN A 436 -3.92 -28.26 0.80
CA GLN A 436 -4.29 -26.85 0.96
C GLN A 436 -5.51 -26.49 0.10
N GLN A 437 -5.64 -27.05 -1.10
CA GLN A 437 -6.83 -26.86 -1.93
C GLN A 437 -8.08 -27.46 -1.28
N THR A 438 -7.96 -28.65 -0.70
CA THR A 438 -9.08 -29.28 0.01
C THR A 438 -9.49 -28.45 1.23
N ASP A 439 -8.53 -27.98 2.00
CA ASP A 439 -8.77 -27.13 3.18
C ASP A 439 -9.43 -25.80 2.79
N LEU A 440 -8.91 -25.13 1.77
CA LEU A 440 -9.47 -23.88 1.26
C LEU A 440 -10.92 -24.06 0.75
N CYS A 441 -11.23 -25.17 0.07
CA CYS A 441 -12.60 -25.48 -0.34
C CYS A 441 -13.53 -25.64 0.87
N ASN A 442 -13.07 -26.34 1.91
CA ASN A 442 -13.84 -26.51 3.15
C ASN A 442 -14.05 -25.18 3.87
N GLN A 443 -13.02 -24.34 3.94
CA GLN A 443 -13.08 -23.00 4.51
C GLN A 443 -14.09 -22.13 3.78
N ILE A 444 -14.02 -22.06 2.44
CA ILE A 444 -14.95 -21.28 1.61
C ILE A 444 -16.39 -21.76 1.83
N ALA A 445 -16.62 -23.08 1.83
CA ALA A 445 -17.95 -23.64 2.07
C ALA A 445 -18.48 -23.28 3.46
N GLN A 446 -17.63 -23.27 4.47
CA GLN A 446 -17.98 -22.82 5.82
C GLN A 446 -18.30 -21.32 5.85
N GLU A 447 -17.45 -20.48 5.28
CA GLU A 447 -17.63 -19.02 5.25
C GLU A 447 -18.95 -18.64 4.57
N VAL A 448 -19.24 -19.18 3.38
CA VAL A 448 -20.48 -18.91 2.65
C VAL A 448 -21.71 -19.34 3.45
N ARG A 449 -21.72 -20.55 4.02
CA ARG A 449 -22.86 -21.04 4.82
C ARG A 449 -23.05 -20.23 6.11
N THR A 450 -21.95 -19.83 6.76
CA THR A 450 -22.01 -18.99 7.95
C THR A 450 -22.57 -17.60 7.61
N ALA A 451 -22.06 -16.96 6.57
CA ALA A 451 -22.54 -15.65 6.13
C ALA A 451 -24.02 -15.70 5.68
N ALA A 452 -24.43 -16.76 5.01
CA ALA A 452 -25.84 -16.99 4.64
C ALA A 452 -26.74 -17.10 5.87
N ALA A 453 -26.36 -17.90 6.85
CA ALA A 453 -27.14 -18.04 8.09
C ALA A 453 -27.20 -16.73 8.89
N GLN A 454 -26.10 -15.99 8.95
CA GLN A 454 -26.05 -14.67 9.60
C GLN A 454 -26.96 -13.67 8.90
N LEU A 455 -27.02 -13.67 7.57
CA LEU A 455 -27.90 -12.78 6.82
C LEU A 455 -29.39 -13.08 7.07
N ASP A 456 -29.76 -14.36 7.11
CA ASP A 456 -31.14 -14.77 7.40
C ASP A 456 -31.54 -14.42 8.85
N ALA A 457 -30.65 -14.61 9.80
CA ALA A 457 -30.85 -14.21 11.19
C ALA A 457 -31.00 -12.68 11.31
N ALA A 458 -30.06 -11.93 10.72
CA ALA A 458 -30.06 -10.46 10.78
C ALA A 458 -31.32 -9.86 10.11
N LYS A 459 -31.82 -10.47 9.04
CA LYS A 459 -33.09 -10.08 8.43
C LYS A 459 -34.25 -10.23 9.40
N SER A 460 -34.33 -11.36 10.08
CA SER A 460 -35.36 -11.62 11.09
C SER A 460 -35.25 -10.67 12.30
N GLU A 461 -34.02 -10.32 12.69
CA GLU A 461 -33.75 -9.36 13.78
C GLU A 461 -34.27 -7.95 13.42
N VAL A 462 -34.12 -7.52 12.16
CA VAL A 462 -34.67 -6.21 11.69
C VAL A 462 -36.20 -6.21 11.79
N ASP A 463 -36.86 -7.29 11.38
CA ASP A 463 -38.33 -7.39 11.45
C ASP A 463 -38.81 -7.33 12.92
N VAL A 464 -38.14 -8.01 13.83
CA VAL A 464 -38.42 -7.97 15.27
C VAL A 464 -38.16 -6.59 15.86
N ALA A 465 -37.02 -5.96 15.50
CA ALA A 465 -36.65 -4.64 16.00
C ALA A 465 -37.65 -3.55 15.54
N ASN A 466 -38.11 -3.61 14.28
CA ASN A 466 -39.15 -2.71 13.78
C ASN A 466 -40.45 -2.86 14.55
N SER A 467 -40.92 -4.10 14.78
CA SER A 467 -42.09 -4.35 15.60
C SER A 467 -41.93 -3.85 17.04
N GLY A 468 -40.72 -4.01 17.61
CA GLY A 468 -40.38 -3.53 18.95
C GLY A 468 -40.48 -2.00 19.08
N ILE A 469 -40.03 -1.26 18.06
CA ILE A 469 -40.14 0.20 18.06
C ILE A 469 -41.61 0.65 17.99
N ASP A 470 -42.43 0.02 17.15
CA ASP A 470 -43.83 0.40 16.99
C ASP A 470 -44.59 0.18 18.31
N LEU A 471 -44.32 -0.93 19.00
CA LEU A 471 -44.90 -1.21 20.32
C LEU A 471 -44.42 -0.22 21.39
N ALA A 472 -43.12 0.09 21.43
CA ALA A 472 -42.56 1.02 22.40
C ALA A 472 -43.04 2.47 22.19
N ARG A 473 -43.29 2.89 20.95
CA ARG A 473 -43.92 4.18 20.64
C ARG A 473 -45.33 4.27 21.15
N GLU A 474 -46.10 3.18 20.97
CA GLU A 474 -47.46 3.09 21.47
C GLU A 474 -47.50 3.17 23.01
N GLU A 475 -46.58 2.43 23.68
CA GLU A 475 -46.42 2.47 25.14
C GLU A 475 -46.12 3.88 25.66
N VAL A 476 -45.18 4.62 25.03
CA VAL A 476 -44.90 6.02 25.38
C VAL A 476 -46.12 6.89 25.22
N THR A 477 -46.90 6.69 24.16
CA THR A 477 -48.14 7.47 23.91
C THR A 477 -49.13 7.24 25.04
N GLN A 478 -49.40 5.99 25.39
CA GLN A 478 -50.32 5.63 26.48
C GLN A 478 -49.82 6.09 27.85
N ALA A 479 -48.52 6.00 28.12
CA ALA A 479 -47.89 6.50 29.36
C ALA A 479 -48.01 8.04 29.47
N LEU A 480 -47.87 8.75 28.36
CA LEU A 480 -48.04 10.21 28.29
C LEU A 480 -49.50 10.63 28.60
N ASP A 481 -50.48 9.93 28.02
CA ASP A 481 -51.89 10.18 28.30
C ASP A 481 -52.27 9.96 29.78
N ARG A 482 -51.72 8.90 30.39
CA ARG A 482 -51.91 8.63 31.82
C ARG A 482 -51.19 9.65 32.71
N PHE A 483 -50.03 10.10 32.32
CA PHE A 483 -49.31 11.18 32.99
C PHE A 483 -50.13 12.50 32.97
N HIS A 484 -50.72 12.87 31.85
CA HIS A 484 -51.60 14.02 31.74
C HIS A 484 -52.88 13.87 32.58
N ALA A 485 -53.34 12.64 32.83
CA ALA A 485 -54.45 12.33 33.73
C ALA A 485 -54.06 12.35 35.23
N GLY A 486 -52.82 12.67 35.58
CA GLY A 486 -52.33 12.82 36.97
C GLY A 486 -51.80 11.51 37.60
N VAL A 487 -51.45 10.52 36.82
CA VAL A 487 -50.81 9.27 37.28
C VAL A 487 -49.30 9.47 37.44
N ALA A 488 -48.63 8.66 38.28
CA ALA A 488 -47.22 8.83 38.61
C ALA A 488 -46.27 8.87 37.41
N ASN A 489 -45.25 9.77 37.49
CA ASN A 489 -44.27 10.03 36.45
C ASN A 489 -43.35 8.83 36.11
N ILE A 490 -43.30 7.81 36.99
CA ILE A 490 -42.40 6.65 36.85
C ILE A 490 -42.73 5.79 35.60
N GLU A 491 -44.01 5.69 35.24
CA GLU A 491 -44.46 4.92 34.08
C GLU A 491 -43.98 5.56 32.76
N LEU A 492 -44.04 6.90 32.67
CA LEU A 492 -43.55 7.62 31.51
C LEU A 492 -42.02 7.48 31.35
N ILE A 493 -41.29 7.57 32.45
CA ILE A 493 -39.82 7.38 32.41
C ILE A 493 -39.49 5.96 31.95
N THR A 494 -40.19 4.94 32.46
CA THR A 494 -39.98 3.55 32.06
C THR A 494 -40.29 3.32 30.59
N ALA A 495 -41.43 3.82 30.11
CA ALA A 495 -41.79 3.72 28.69
C ALA A 495 -40.79 4.43 27.76
N GLN A 496 -40.19 5.53 28.19
CA GLN A 496 -39.17 6.24 27.44
C GLN A 496 -37.83 5.46 27.40
N ASP A 497 -37.46 4.81 28.51
CA ASP A 497 -36.31 3.92 28.56
C ASP A 497 -36.49 2.71 27.63
N GLU A 498 -37.71 2.12 27.56
CA GLU A 498 -38.00 1.02 26.64
C GLU A 498 -37.98 1.47 25.17
N LEU A 499 -38.49 2.66 24.86
CA LEU A 499 -38.38 3.25 23.52
C LEU A 499 -36.93 3.52 23.13
N ALA A 500 -36.11 4.01 24.07
CA ALA A 500 -34.67 4.20 23.84
C ALA A 500 -33.97 2.87 23.51
N ARG A 501 -34.26 1.80 24.27
CA ARG A 501 -33.74 0.45 24.00
C ARG A 501 -34.22 -0.10 22.66
N ALA A 502 -35.48 0.10 22.31
CA ALA A 502 -36.02 -0.34 21.03
C ALA A 502 -35.33 0.38 19.85
N ASN A 503 -35.07 1.69 19.97
CA ASN A 503 -34.30 2.43 18.98
C ASN A 503 -32.85 1.92 18.86
N ASP A 504 -32.16 1.69 19.99
CA ASP A 504 -30.81 1.16 20.00
C ASP A 504 -30.76 -0.24 19.34
N ASN A 505 -31.75 -1.10 19.62
CA ASN A 505 -31.88 -2.42 19.00
C ASN A 505 -32.09 -2.31 17.46
N GLN A 506 -32.90 -1.36 16.99
CA GLN A 506 -33.11 -1.15 15.56
C GLN A 506 -31.81 -0.70 14.85
N ILE A 507 -31.08 0.26 15.43
CA ILE A 507 -29.81 0.73 14.90
C ILE A 507 -28.83 -0.45 14.79
N VAL A 508 -28.75 -1.29 15.82
CA VAL A 508 -27.90 -2.48 15.82
C VAL A 508 -28.36 -3.49 14.77
N ALA A 509 -29.65 -3.79 14.67
CA ALA A 509 -30.19 -4.76 13.72
C ALA A 509 -29.95 -4.33 12.26
N LEU A 510 -30.13 -3.05 11.93
CA LEU A 510 -29.85 -2.50 10.59
C LEU A 510 -28.34 -2.59 10.27
N TYR A 511 -27.50 -2.29 11.23
CA TYR A 511 -26.05 -2.42 11.06
C TYR A 511 -25.67 -3.89 10.81
N LEU A 512 -26.13 -4.82 11.65
CA LEU A 512 -25.82 -6.25 11.51
C LEU A 512 -26.32 -6.82 10.19
N TYR A 513 -27.50 -6.41 9.72
CA TYR A 513 -28.00 -6.81 8.43
C TYR A 513 -27.12 -6.36 7.27
N ASN A 514 -26.73 -5.07 7.24
CA ASN A 514 -25.86 -4.54 6.21
C ASN A 514 -24.46 -5.16 6.28
N GLN A 515 -23.95 -5.43 7.49
CA GLN A 515 -22.67 -6.13 7.68
C GLN A 515 -22.74 -7.58 7.17
N ALA A 516 -23.80 -8.33 7.51
CA ALA A 516 -23.98 -9.70 7.03
C ALA A 516 -24.10 -9.78 5.50
N ARG A 517 -24.71 -8.77 4.88
CA ARG A 517 -24.74 -8.62 3.43
C ARG A 517 -23.33 -8.46 2.84
N ALA A 518 -22.51 -7.61 3.47
CA ALA A 518 -21.12 -7.40 3.07
C ALA A 518 -20.29 -8.67 3.27
N ASP A 519 -20.51 -9.38 4.40
CA ASP A 519 -19.79 -10.62 4.70
C ASP A 519 -20.14 -11.73 3.69
N LEU A 520 -21.40 -11.83 3.26
CA LEU A 520 -21.79 -12.76 2.19
C LEU A 520 -21.12 -12.38 0.84
N ALA A 521 -21.07 -11.10 0.50
CA ALA A 521 -20.36 -10.64 -0.70
C ALA A 521 -18.86 -10.96 -0.63
N SER A 522 -18.24 -10.80 0.54
CA SER A 522 -16.84 -11.19 0.78
C SER A 522 -16.64 -12.70 0.65
N ALA A 523 -17.51 -13.51 1.28
CA ALA A 523 -17.43 -14.96 1.21
C ALA A 523 -17.57 -15.49 -0.23
N THR A 524 -18.24 -14.76 -1.10
CA THR A 524 -18.41 -15.09 -2.53
C THR A 524 -17.37 -14.46 -3.46
N GLY A 525 -16.48 -13.59 -2.95
CA GLY A 525 -15.48 -12.87 -3.75
C GLY A 525 -16.10 -11.79 -4.66
N GLN A 526 -17.17 -11.16 -4.23
CA GLN A 526 -17.93 -10.18 -5.01
C GLN A 526 -17.97 -8.77 -4.38
N MET A 527 -17.12 -8.52 -3.39
CA MET A 527 -17.11 -7.22 -2.68
C MET A 527 -16.87 -6.04 -3.62
N GLU A 528 -15.79 -6.09 -4.40
CA GLU A 528 -15.47 -5.02 -5.33
C GLU A 528 -16.62 -4.81 -6.35
N SER A 529 -17.15 -5.88 -6.93
CA SER A 529 -18.21 -5.79 -7.95
C SER A 529 -19.53 -5.23 -7.41
N LEU A 530 -19.82 -5.44 -6.12
CA LEU A 530 -21.06 -4.97 -5.50
C LEU A 530 -20.99 -3.48 -5.10
N TYR A 531 -19.82 -3.01 -4.69
CA TYR A 531 -19.67 -1.67 -4.10
C TYR A 531 -18.98 -0.64 -4.99
N THR A 532 -18.41 -1.03 -6.16
CA THR A 532 -17.79 -0.10 -7.12
C THR A 532 -18.68 0.24 -8.32
N LYS A 533 -19.75 -0.50 -8.60
CA LYS A 533 -20.61 -0.33 -9.80
C LYS A 533 -21.90 0.43 -9.51
#